data_d58bd84164050e3c449d89ba278a35c3
#
_entry.id   d58bd84164050e3c449d89ba278a35c3
#
_cell.length_a   1.000
_cell.length_b   1.000
_cell.length_c   1.000
_cell.angle_alpha   90.00
_cell.angle_beta   90.00
_cell.angle_gamma   90.00
#
_symmetry.space_group_name_H-M   'P 1'
#
loop_
_entity.id
_entity.type
_entity.pdbx_description
1 polymer ?
#
loop_
_entity_poly.entity_id
_entity_poly.type
_entity_poly.pdbx_seq_one_letter_code
_entity_poly.pdbx_strand_id
1 'polypeptide(L)'
;MTRRVLLAALLLLLLLPGPAPAEEKWGPFRGRVVDVETGQGIAEAVILAIWLEKWSSPIETHTRFYDAKEALTRPDGTFEIPRLTPPFFRFRIMAPTFEVFAPGYAEQRWVVTPPTGEPFVAPTVIEMRKLRTREELLKKSHYYPTSLVPDERMPLYIHAINIERKMLGLGPIGPAEGPPK
;
A
#
# COMPACT_ATOMS: atom_id res chain seq x y z
N MET A 1 5.00 31.24 -47.66
CA MET A 1 5.59 31.08 -46.28
C MET A 1 4.69 30.34 -45.29
N THR A 2 3.38 30.29 -45.47
CA THR A 2 2.38 29.77 -44.52
C THR A 2 2.38 28.24 -44.34
N ARG A 3 2.64 27.44 -45.36
CA ARG A 3 2.59 25.97 -45.30
C ARG A 3 3.73 25.33 -44.44
N ARG A 4 4.93 25.94 -44.45
CA ARG A 4 6.08 25.48 -43.65
C ARG A 4 5.93 25.79 -42.16
N VAL A 5 5.29 26.90 -41.83
CA VAL A 5 5.00 27.30 -40.43
C VAL A 5 3.93 26.41 -39.82
N LEU A 6 2.91 26.03 -40.61
CA LEU A 6 1.87 25.10 -40.15
C LEU A 6 2.42 23.68 -39.88
N LEU A 7 3.32 23.19 -40.75
CA LEU A 7 3.98 21.88 -40.53
C LEU A 7 4.89 21.89 -39.31
N ALA A 8 5.63 22.97 -39.07
CA ALA A 8 6.49 23.09 -37.87
C ALA A 8 5.66 23.18 -36.59
N ALA A 9 4.53 23.88 -36.58
CA ALA A 9 3.62 23.97 -35.45
C ALA A 9 2.94 22.62 -35.16
N LEU A 10 2.57 21.85 -36.19
CA LEU A 10 2.00 20.51 -36.03
C LEU A 10 3.03 19.50 -35.48
N LEU A 11 4.29 19.62 -35.93
CA LEU A 11 5.39 18.77 -35.39
C LEU A 11 5.72 19.10 -33.95
N LEU A 12 5.63 20.37 -33.53
CA LEU A 12 5.86 20.80 -32.14
C LEU A 12 4.76 20.32 -31.21
N LEU A 13 3.51 20.19 -31.70
CA LEU A 13 2.38 19.69 -30.95
C LEU A 13 2.51 18.17 -30.63
N LEU A 14 3.19 17.41 -31.52
CA LEU A 14 3.46 15.99 -31.36
C LEU A 14 4.60 15.69 -30.35
N LEU A 15 5.38 16.70 -29.96
CA LEU A 15 6.47 16.60 -29.00
C LEU A 15 6.05 16.98 -27.58
N LEU A 16 4.80 17.39 -27.37
CA LEU A 16 4.31 17.58 -26.00
C LEU A 16 4.29 16.21 -25.31
N PRO A 17 4.96 16.07 -24.15
CA PRO A 17 4.83 14.85 -23.35
C PRO A 17 3.34 14.65 -23.08
N GLY A 18 2.82 13.52 -23.53
CA GLY A 18 1.45 13.12 -23.19
C GLY A 18 1.28 13.16 -21.67
N PRO A 19 0.05 13.33 -21.15
CA PRO A 19 -0.19 13.28 -19.73
C PRO A 19 0.45 12.00 -19.21
N ALA A 20 1.32 12.14 -18.19
CA ALA A 20 1.90 10.98 -17.52
C ALA A 20 0.74 10.05 -17.15
N PRO A 21 0.83 8.74 -17.45
CA PRO A 21 -0.25 7.82 -17.11
C PRO A 21 -0.51 7.98 -15.61
N ALA A 22 -1.71 8.44 -15.26
CA ALA A 22 -2.15 8.48 -13.87
C ALA A 22 -1.94 7.07 -13.32
N GLU A 23 -1.16 6.95 -12.25
CA GLU A 23 -0.85 5.67 -11.64
C GLU A 23 -2.17 4.98 -11.33
N GLU A 24 -2.41 3.86 -12.00
CA GLU A 24 -3.72 3.26 -12.00
C GLU A 24 -3.95 2.61 -10.63
N LYS A 25 -5.04 2.95 -9.95
CA LYS A 25 -5.41 2.43 -8.62
C LYS A 25 -5.45 0.89 -8.49
N TRP A 26 -5.17 0.19 -9.58
CA TRP A 26 -5.11 -1.26 -9.67
C TRP A 26 -3.70 -1.83 -9.60
N GLY A 27 -2.65 -0.99 -9.64
CA GLY A 27 -1.26 -1.42 -9.69
C GLY A 27 -0.77 -1.83 -11.09
N PRO A 28 0.39 -2.49 -11.18
CA PRO A 28 1.23 -2.91 -10.06
C PRO A 28 1.80 -1.71 -9.30
N PHE A 29 2.00 -1.87 -7.98
CA PHE A 29 2.62 -0.82 -7.16
C PHE A 29 4.04 -1.22 -6.81
N ARG A 30 4.97 -0.31 -7.01
CA ARG A 30 6.39 -0.51 -6.75
C ARG A 30 6.92 0.60 -5.87
N GLY A 31 7.80 0.23 -4.94
CA GLY A 31 8.40 1.19 -4.05
C GLY A 31 9.53 0.59 -3.22
N ARG A 32 9.95 1.36 -2.23
CA ARG A 32 11.01 0.97 -1.32
C ARG A 32 10.66 1.39 0.10
N VAL A 33 10.86 0.48 1.05
CA VAL A 33 10.74 0.76 2.49
C VAL A 33 12.14 1.00 3.04
N VAL A 34 12.33 2.10 3.75
CA VAL A 34 13.63 2.51 4.29
C VAL A 34 13.53 2.90 5.75
N ASP A 35 14.61 2.70 6.47
CA ASP A 35 14.80 3.23 7.82
C ASP A 35 15.08 4.73 7.73
N VAL A 36 14.29 5.54 8.39
CA VAL A 36 14.36 7.01 8.33
C VAL A 36 15.69 7.57 8.85
N GLU A 37 16.37 6.86 9.77
CA GLU A 37 17.61 7.34 10.37
C GLU A 37 18.83 7.00 9.50
N THR A 38 18.81 5.85 8.83
CA THR A 38 19.96 5.34 8.07
C THR A 38 19.80 5.43 6.56
N GLY A 39 18.56 5.58 6.05
CA GLY A 39 18.22 5.50 4.63
C GLY A 39 18.39 4.10 4.03
N GLN A 40 18.74 3.09 4.85
CA GLN A 40 18.91 1.72 4.39
C GLN A 40 17.55 1.05 4.15
N GLY A 41 17.51 0.15 3.17
CA GLY A 41 16.33 -0.66 2.91
C GLY A 41 16.00 -1.59 4.09
N ILE A 42 14.70 -1.70 4.41
CA ILE A 42 14.22 -2.63 5.42
C ILE A 42 13.76 -3.89 4.71
N ALA A 43 14.43 -5.00 4.97
CA ALA A 43 14.07 -6.32 4.47
C ALA A 43 12.86 -6.89 5.24
N GLU A 44 12.08 -7.76 4.57
CA GLU A 44 10.96 -8.49 5.16
C GLU A 44 9.86 -7.59 5.80
N ALA A 45 9.82 -6.32 5.44
CA ALA A 45 8.65 -5.50 5.72
C ALA A 45 7.48 -5.97 4.86
N VAL A 46 6.30 -6.03 5.44
CA VAL A 46 5.07 -6.40 4.72
C VAL A 46 4.34 -5.15 4.30
N ILE A 47 4.00 -5.07 3.03
CA ILE A 47 3.12 -4.05 2.48
C ILE A 47 1.79 -4.70 2.15
N LEU A 48 0.72 -4.21 2.77
CA LEU A 48 -0.65 -4.65 2.57
C LEU A 48 -1.42 -3.55 1.84
N ALA A 49 -1.83 -3.80 0.61
CA ALA A 49 -2.73 -2.93 -0.15
C ALA A 49 -4.16 -3.43 -0.02
N ILE A 50 -5.07 -2.56 0.42
CA ILE A 50 -6.46 -2.89 0.76
C ILE A 50 -7.39 -2.08 -0.15
N TRP A 51 -8.22 -2.76 -0.92
CA TRP A 51 -9.28 -2.13 -1.72
C TRP A 51 -10.62 -2.30 -1.03
N LEU A 52 -11.34 -1.18 -0.92
CA LEU A 52 -12.68 -1.14 -0.36
C LEU A 52 -13.69 -0.79 -1.46
N GLU A 53 -14.86 -1.36 -1.38
CA GLU A 53 -16.01 -0.98 -2.20
C GLU A 53 -16.90 0.00 -1.44
N LYS A 54 -17.23 1.11 -2.09
CA LYS A 54 -18.11 2.14 -1.54
C LYS A 54 -19.52 1.98 -2.10
N TRP A 55 -20.48 1.92 -1.19
CA TRP A 55 -21.90 1.95 -1.50
C TRP A 55 -22.50 3.22 -0.91
N SER A 56 -23.15 4.01 -1.74
CA SER A 56 -23.83 5.23 -1.28
C SER A 56 -25.32 5.09 -1.57
N SER A 57 -26.14 5.30 -0.55
CA SER A 57 -27.57 5.54 -0.65
C SER A 57 -27.85 7.02 -0.33
N PRO A 58 -29.06 7.54 -0.55
CA PRO A 58 -29.43 8.91 -0.17
C PRO A 58 -29.28 9.20 1.34
N ILE A 59 -29.30 8.16 2.17
CA ILE A 59 -29.32 8.28 3.63
C ILE A 59 -27.95 7.93 4.24
N GLU A 60 -27.18 6.98 3.63
CA GLU A 60 -25.98 6.44 4.25
C GLU A 60 -24.94 6.00 3.21
N THR A 61 -23.67 6.10 3.61
CA THR A 61 -22.55 5.59 2.83
C THR A 61 -21.89 4.44 3.60
N HIS A 62 -21.82 3.27 2.99
CA HIS A 62 -21.16 2.08 3.53
C HIS A 62 -19.89 1.77 2.74
N THR A 63 -18.91 1.23 3.44
CA THR A 63 -17.73 0.63 2.82
C THR A 63 -17.64 -0.82 3.25
N ARG A 64 -17.24 -1.68 2.31
CA ARG A 64 -16.96 -3.09 2.59
C ARG A 64 -15.63 -3.51 1.96
N PHE A 65 -15.07 -4.54 2.51
CA PHE A 65 -13.89 -5.18 1.94
C PHE A 65 -14.17 -5.67 0.51
N TYR A 66 -13.25 -5.37 -0.40
CA TYR A 66 -13.28 -5.87 -1.76
C TYR A 66 -12.16 -6.89 -1.99
N ASP A 67 -10.90 -6.47 -1.86
CA ASP A 67 -9.72 -7.34 -2.01
C ASP A 67 -8.51 -6.77 -1.27
N ALA A 68 -7.51 -7.62 -1.03
CA ALA A 68 -6.22 -7.22 -0.51
C ALA A 68 -5.09 -7.99 -1.20
N LYS A 69 -3.92 -7.35 -1.30
CA LYS A 69 -2.69 -7.93 -1.81
C LYS A 69 -1.56 -7.59 -0.88
N GLU A 70 -0.68 -8.56 -0.65
CA GLU A 70 0.50 -8.39 0.17
C GLU A 70 1.78 -8.53 -0.66
N ALA A 71 2.84 -7.88 -0.19
CA ALA A 71 4.19 -8.10 -0.68
C ALA A 71 5.18 -7.98 0.47
N LEU A 72 6.26 -8.77 0.41
CA LEU A 72 7.44 -8.62 1.27
C LEU A 72 8.49 -7.76 0.56
N THR A 73 9.17 -6.92 1.33
CA THR A 73 10.35 -6.23 0.79
C THR A 73 11.51 -7.19 0.61
N ARG A 74 12.29 -6.94 -0.44
CA ARG A 74 13.58 -7.59 -0.70
C ARG A 74 14.66 -7.06 0.27
N PRO A 75 15.87 -7.66 0.29
CA PRO A 75 16.95 -7.19 1.16
C PRO A 75 17.34 -5.71 1.00
N ASP A 76 17.12 -5.13 -0.18
CA ASP A 76 17.34 -3.71 -0.46
C ASP A 76 16.15 -2.81 -0.10
N GLY A 77 15.09 -3.39 0.48
CA GLY A 77 13.85 -2.71 0.85
C GLY A 77 12.86 -2.54 -0.30
N THR A 78 13.16 -2.96 -1.52
CA THR A 78 12.23 -2.83 -2.65
C THR A 78 11.08 -3.82 -2.57
N PHE A 79 9.90 -3.41 -3.05
CA PHE A 79 8.71 -4.26 -3.14
C PHE A 79 7.97 -4.07 -4.46
N GLU A 80 7.15 -5.06 -4.79
CA GLU A 80 6.18 -4.99 -5.87
C GLU A 80 4.88 -5.69 -5.44
N ILE A 81 3.78 -4.93 -5.41
CA ILE A 81 2.44 -5.47 -5.25
C ILE A 81 1.87 -5.73 -6.64
N PRO A 82 1.47 -6.96 -6.96
CA PRO A 82 0.95 -7.29 -8.28
C PRO A 82 -0.37 -6.56 -8.57
N ARG A 83 -0.61 -6.33 -9.85
CA ARG A 83 -1.84 -5.70 -10.31
C ARG A 83 -3.07 -6.48 -9.86
N LEU A 84 -4.07 -5.75 -9.37
CA LEU A 84 -5.40 -6.29 -9.15
C LEU A 84 -6.21 -6.23 -10.46
N THR A 85 -6.85 -7.33 -10.84
CA THR A 85 -7.76 -7.33 -11.99
C THR A 85 -9.02 -6.51 -11.66
N PRO A 86 -9.28 -5.40 -12.37
CA PRO A 86 -10.42 -4.56 -12.08
C PRO A 86 -11.74 -5.30 -12.35
N PRO A 87 -12.74 -5.18 -11.46
CA PRO A 87 -14.07 -5.75 -11.70
C PRO A 87 -14.84 -4.95 -12.76
N PHE A 88 -15.94 -5.52 -13.23
CA PHE A 88 -16.81 -4.82 -14.19
C PHE A 88 -17.33 -3.48 -13.63
N PHE A 89 -17.77 -3.44 -12.37
CA PHE A 89 -18.23 -2.22 -11.70
C PHE A 89 -17.11 -1.48 -10.95
N ARG A 90 -15.98 -1.26 -11.63
CA ARG A 90 -14.76 -0.65 -11.08
C ARG A 90 -14.93 0.75 -10.47
N PHE A 91 -15.99 1.47 -10.81
CA PHE A 91 -16.27 2.82 -10.29
C PHE A 91 -16.62 2.84 -8.80
N ARG A 92 -17.09 1.70 -8.24
CA ARG A 92 -17.39 1.57 -6.81
C ARG A 92 -16.17 1.26 -5.96
N ILE A 93 -15.10 0.78 -6.56
CA ILE A 93 -13.89 0.41 -5.84
C ILE A 93 -13.04 1.66 -5.63
N MET A 94 -12.71 1.92 -4.38
CA MET A 94 -11.84 3.02 -3.98
C MET A 94 -10.39 2.73 -4.37
N ALA A 95 -9.55 3.77 -4.40
CA ALA A 95 -8.11 3.60 -4.44
C ALA A 95 -7.65 2.83 -3.18
N PRO A 96 -6.59 2.00 -3.28
CA PRO A 96 -6.17 1.20 -2.15
C PRO A 96 -5.60 2.06 -1.02
N THR A 97 -5.80 1.60 0.20
CA THR A 97 -5.04 2.04 1.36
C THR A 97 -3.84 1.12 1.51
N PHE A 98 -2.67 1.68 1.85
CA PHE A 98 -1.48 0.90 2.13
C PHE A 98 -1.21 0.89 3.62
N GLU A 99 -0.98 -0.29 4.16
CA GLU A 99 -0.47 -0.49 5.51
C GLU A 99 0.88 -1.19 5.42
N VAL A 100 1.87 -0.70 6.17
CA VAL A 100 3.22 -1.25 6.15
C VAL A 100 3.64 -1.60 7.55
N PHE A 101 4.06 -2.83 7.71
CA PHE A 101 4.51 -3.39 8.96
C PHE A 101 5.89 -4.01 8.81
N ALA A 102 6.80 -3.68 9.73
CA ALA A 102 8.06 -4.37 9.91
C ALA A 102 8.28 -4.61 11.41
N PRO A 103 8.68 -5.83 11.83
CA PRO A 103 9.00 -6.09 13.23
C PRO A 103 10.09 -5.14 13.74
N GLY A 104 9.84 -4.49 14.88
CA GLY A 104 10.78 -3.52 15.45
C GLY A 104 10.69 -2.09 14.92
N TYR A 105 9.78 -1.79 13.99
CA TYR A 105 9.58 -0.46 13.43
C TYR A 105 8.21 0.10 13.76
N ALA A 106 8.09 1.42 13.78
CA ALA A 106 6.81 2.08 13.89
C ALA A 106 5.97 1.77 12.65
N GLU A 107 4.71 1.49 12.87
CA GLU A 107 3.78 1.20 11.81
C GLU A 107 3.53 2.43 10.95
N GLN A 108 3.32 2.21 9.66
CA GLN A 108 2.95 3.24 8.72
C GLN A 108 1.64 2.87 8.02
N ARG A 109 0.70 3.80 8.05
CA ARG A 109 -0.56 3.70 7.32
C ARG A 109 -0.70 4.88 6.38
N TRP A 110 -0.77 4.58 5.08
CA TRP A 110 -1.11 5.58 4.08
C TRP A 110 -2.54 5.42 3.62
N VAL A 111 -3.40 6.29 4.09
CA VAL A 111 -4.71 6.47 3.48
C VAL A 111 -4.51 7.42 2.30
N VAL A 112 -4.23 6.87 1.14
CA VAL A 112 -4.21 7.66 -0.09
C VAL A 112 -5.63 7.81 -0.58
N THR A 113 -6.39 8.69 0.06
CA THR A 113 -7.61 9.21 -0.53
C THR A 113 -7.23 10.54 -1.18
N PRO A 114 -7.00 10.58 -2.49
CA PRO A 114 -6.73 11.85 -3.14
C PRO A 114 -7.93 12.77 -2.90
N PRO A 115 -7.71 14.07 -2.66
CA PRO A 115 -8.78 15.05 -2.69
C PRO A 115 -9.62 14.86 -3.95
N THR A 116 -10.90 15.16 -3.87
CA THR A 116 -11.82 14.94 -5.00
C THR A 116 -11.30 15.63 -6.26
N GLY A 117 -10.95 14.84 -7.28
CA GLY A 117 -10.43 15.32 -8.56
C GLY A 117 -8.92 15.21 -8.75
N GLU A 118 -8.15 14.83 -7.72
CA GLU A 118 -6.73 14.57 -7.87
C GLU A 118 -6.44 13.11 -8.29
N PRO A 119 -5.38 12.87 -9.09
CA PRO A 119 -4.99 11.52 -9.46
C PRO A 119 -4.48 10.75 -8.23
N PHE A 120 -4.75 9.46 -8.20
CA PHE A 120 -4.17 8.56 -7.21
C PHE A 120 -2.65 8.46 -7.43
N VAL A 121 -1.87 8.62 -6.35
CA VAL A 121 -0.41 8.44 -6.35
C VAL A 121 -0.05 7.42 -5.26
N ALA A 122 0.53 6.30 -5.67
CA ALA A 122 1.03 5.31 -4.73
C ALA A 122 2.35 5.78 -4.07
N PRO A 123 2.60 5.43 -2.80
CA PRO A 123 3.85 5.76 -2.15
C PRO A 123 5.01 5.00 -2.80
N THR A 124 6.03 5.73 -3.28
CA THR A 124 7.23 5.14 -3.90
C THR A 124 8.36 4.92 -2.90
N VAL A 125 8.44 5.75 -1.86
CA VAL A 125 9.37 5.59 -0.74
C VAL A 125 8.58 5.68 0.56
N ILE A 126 8.80 4.70 1.42
CA ILE A 126 8.12 4.55 2.69
C ILE A 126 9.17 4.58 3.79
N GLU A 127 9.17 5.64 4.57
CA GLU A 127 10.11 5.82 5.67
C GLU A 127 9.53 5.24 6.96
N MET A 128 10.27 4.38 7.64
CA MET A 128 9.86 3.79 8.92
C MET A 128 10.87 4.12 10.01
N ARG A 129 10.36 4.51 11.18
CA ARG A 129 11.18 4.78 12.36
C ARG A 129 11.36 3.50 13.18
N LYS A 130 12.61 3.16 13.49
CA LYS A 130 12.92 2.04 14.37
C LYS A 130 12.46 2.31 15.81
N LEU A 131 11.78 1.34 16.40
CA LEU A 131 11.40 1.37 17.83
C LEU A 131 12.55 0.83 18.66
N ARG A 132 12.92 1.54 19.73
CA ARG A 132 14.13 1.25 20.50
C ARG A 132 13.85 0.66 21.87
N THR A 133 12.62 0.83 22.36
CA THR A 133 12.25 0.37 23.69
C THR A 133 11.15 -0.68 23.64
N ARG A 134 11.17 -1.56 24.66
CA ARG A 134 10.10 -2.55 24.81
C ARG A 134 8.74 -1.89 25.01
N GLU A 135 8.70 -0.72 25.64
CA GLU A 135 7.45 0.02 25.85
C GLU A 135 6.85 0.53 24.53
N GLU A 136 7.67 1.08 23.62
CA GLU A 136 7.23 1.48 22.29
C GLU A 136 6.67 0.31 21.50
N LEU A 137 7.35 -0.84 21.52
CA LEU A 137 6.91 -2.06 20.87
C LEU A 137 5.60 -2.61 21.46
N LEU A 138 5.44 -2.56 22.78
CA LEU A 138 4.20 -2.98 23.43
C LEU A 138 3.02 -2.08 23.07
N LYS A 139 3.22 -0.77 22.97
CA LYS A 139 2.18 0.16 22.51
C LYS A 139 1.71 -0.18 21.09
N LYS A 140 2.65 -0.52 20.19
CA LYS A 140 2.35 -0.93 18.82
C LYS A 140 1.65 -2.30 18.79
N SER A 141 2.02 -3.25 19.65
CA SER A 141 1.52 -4.63 19.61
C SER A 141 0.00 -4.79 19.82
N HIS A 142 -0.68 -3.72 20.20
CA HIS A 142 -2.15 -3.68 20.31
C HIS A 142 -2.81 -3.35 18.96
N TYR A 143 -2.03 -2.98 17.96
CA TYR A 143 -2.57 -2.68 16.65
C TYR A 143 -2.90 -3.97 15.90
N TYR A 144 -4.10 -4.00 15.37
CA TYR A 144 -4.55 -4.99 14.41
C TYR A 144 -4.94 -4.23 13.15
N PRO A 145 -4.54 -4.69 11.96
CA PRO A 145 -4.98 -4.03 10.72
C PRO A 145 -6.50 -4.02 10.69
N THR A 146 -7.05 -3.10 9.95
CA THR A 146 -8.49 -2.86 9.93
C THR A 146 -9.33 -4.14 10.02
N SER A 147 -10.30 -4.17 10.93
CA SER A 147 -11.23 -5.29 11.11
C SER A 147 -12.05 -5.66 9.87
N LEU A 148 -11.88 -4.88 8.78
CA LEU A 148 -12.55 -5.13 7.51
C LEU A 148 -11.84 -6.18 6.66
N VAL A 149 -10.53 -6.43 6.87
CA VAL A 149 -9.76 -7.41 6.08
C VAL A 149 -9.83 -8.77 6.74
N PRO A 150 -10.33 -9.81 6.06
CA PRO A 150 -10.29 -11.18 6.58
C PRO A 150 -8.85 -11.68 6.77
N ASP A 151 -8.58 -12.43 7.84
CA ASP A 151 -7.25 -12.93 8.19
C ASP A 151 -6.59 -13.73 7.08
N GLU A 152 -7.38 -14.52 6.37
CA GLU A 152 -6.93 -15.33 5.24
C GLU A 152 -6.45 -14.50 4.03
N ARG A 153 -6.73 -13.20 4.04
CA ARG A 153 -6.32 -12.25 2.99
C ARG A 153 -5.08 -11.44 3.35
N MET A 154 -4.53 -11.66 4.55
CA MET A 154 -3.33 -10.96 5.05
C MET A 154 -2.38 -11.89 5.85
N PRO A 155 -2.06 -13.08 5.36
CA PRO A 155 -1.26 -14.06 6.09
C PRO A 155 0.17 -13.59 6.38
N LEU A 156 0.81 -12.85 5.45
CA LEU A 156 2.16 -12.32 5.66
C LEU A 156 2.16 -11.23 6.73
N TYR A 157 1.13 -10.40 6.74
CA TYR A 157 0.97 -9.32 7.72
C TYR A 157 0.80 -9.90 9.15
N ILE A 158 -0.09 -10.89 9.29
CA ILE A 158 -0.29 -11.60 10.56
C ILE A 158 0.98 -12.31 11.00
N HIS A 159 1.70 -12.94 10.06
CA HIS A 159 2.97 -13.59 10.36
C HIS A 159 4.00 -12.59 10.91
N ALA A 160 4.16 -11.44 10.28
CA ALA A 160 5.08 -10.39 10.73
C ALA A 160 4.71 -9.86 12.13
N ILE A 161 3.42 -9.64 12.39
CA ILE A 161 2.94 -9.29 13.73
C ILE A 161 3.34 -10.38 14.75
N ASN A 162 3.14 -11.64 14.41
CA ASN A 162 3.44 -12.76 15.33
C ASN A 162 4.95 -12.91 15.60
N ILE A 163 5.82 -12.55 14.64
CA ILE A 163 7.26 -12.45 14.90
C ILE A 163 7.53 -11.42 15.99
N GLU A 164 6.99 -10.21 15.87
CA GLU A 164 7.18 -9.15 16.89
C GLU A 164 6.57 -9.54 18.24
N ARG A 165 5.38 -10.11 18.25
CA ARG A 165 4.72 -10.58 19.47
C ARG A 165 5.55 -11.64 20.19
N LYS A 166 6.14 -12.58 19.45
CA LYS A 166 7.06 -13.59 20.00
C LYS A 166 8.29 -12.95 20.63
N MET A 167 8.89 -11.94 20.01
CA MET A 167 10.01 -11.18 20.58
C MET A 167 9.64 -10.50 21.92
N LEU A 168 8.38 -10.12 22.06
CA LEU A 168 7.84 -9.50 23.27
C LEU A 168 7.35 -10.50 24.33
N GLY A 169 7.38 -11.80 24.04
CA GLY A 169 6.85 -12.85 24.92
C GLY A 169 5.32 -12.91 24.95
N LEU A 170 4.66 -12.38 23.91
CA LEU A 170 3.20 -12.39 23.76
C LEU A 170 2.75 -13.59 22.91
N GLY A 171 1.55 -14.09 23.18
CA GLY A 171 0.92 -15.14 22.36
C GLY A 171 0.60 -14.65 20.92
N PRO A 172 0.49 -15.58 19.96
CA PRO A 172 0.15 -15.24 18.59
C PRO A 172 -1.29 -14.72 18.46
N ILE A 173 -1.55 -14.02 17.35
CA ILE A 173 -2.90 -13.62 16.90
C ILE A 173 -3.24 -14.35 15.61
N GLY A 174 -4.53 -14.38 15.25
CA GLY A 174 -5.01 -15.06 14.04
C GLY A 174 -4.97 -16.59 14.17
N PRO A 175 -5.32 -17.33 13.09
CA PRO A 175 -5.26 -18.77 13.08
C PRO A 175 -3.83 -19.27 13.29
N ALA A 176 -3.66 -20.29 14.14
CA ALA A 176 -2.35 -20.84 14.58
C ALA A 176 -1.59 -21.61 13.49
N GLU A 177 -1.78 -21.31 12.22
CA GLU A 177 -1.13 -22.01 11.13
C GLU A 177 0.14 -21.29 10.65
N GLY A 178 1.17 -22.09 10.38
CA GLY A 178 2.49 -21.63 9.97
C GLY A 178 2.50 -20.89 8.63
N PRO A 179 3.68 -20.39 8.18
CA PRO A 179 3.79 -19.56 6.99
C PRO A 179 3.23 -20.29 5.77
N PRO A 180 2.53 -19.58 4.88
CA PRO A 180 2.04 -20.18 3.63
C PRO A 180 3.21 -20.74 2.83
N LYS A 181 3.05 -21.98 2.33
CA LYS A 181 4.03 -22.68 1.51
C LYS A 181 4.22 -22.03 0.15
#